data_a935190bfc78fe8119fbc1253c303e04
#
_entry.id   a935190bfc78fe8119fbc1253c303e04
#
_cell.length_a   1.000
_cell.length_b   1.000
_cell.length_c   1.000
_cell.angle_alpha   90.00
_cell.angle_beta   90.00
_cell.angle_gamma   90.00
#
_symmetry.space_group_name_H-M   'P 1'
#
loop_
_entity.id
_entity.type
_entity.pdbx_description
1 polymer ?
#
loop_
_entity_poly.entity_id
_entity_poly.type
_entity_poly.pdbx_seq_one_letter_code
_entity_poly.pdbx_strand_id
1 'polypeptide(L)'
;AIPIDRETTSRKSSDQLRALLARDWSFVIYPEGGRSPDGWGQEFKAGAAYLSIKTGAPIVPVFIDGTGAVFGKGMKRPKPGRTTVVFGAPIHPVEGENTRRFNERIEQAVTELGDETLTDWWGARQRAAQRTNPSLSGPEYTGWRRQWALSEYRKLGKSGQRRRQKYTWPKFD
;
A
#
# COMPACT_ATOMS: atom_id res chain seq x y z
N ALA A 1 -13.74 1.69 -13.98
CA ALA A 1 -12.32 1.29 -13.94
C ALA A 1 -11.66 1.62 -15.27
N ILE A 2 -10.44 2.17 -15.24
CA ILE A 2 -9.67 2.44 -16.46
C ILE A 2 -8.78 1.22 -16.70
N PRO A 3 -8.85 0.58 -17.86
CA PRO A 3 -7.98 -0.54 -18.20
C PRO A 3 -6.53 -0.04 -18.34
N ILE A 4 -5.64 -0.54 -17.50
CA ILE A 4 -4.21 -0.27 -17.60
C ILE A 4 -3.51 -1.58 -17.92
N ASP A 5 -2.72 -1.59 -18.98
CA ASP A 5 -1.84 -2.70 -19.28
C ASP A 5 -0.77 -2.78 -18.18
N ARG A 6 -0.68 -3.93 -17.51
CA ARG A 6 0.24 -4.15 -16.40
C ARG A 6 1.64 -4.55 -16.85
N GLU A 7 1.77 -5.03 -18.07
CA GLU A 7 3.03 -5.52 -18.63
C GLU A 7 3.79 -4.41 -19.34
N THR A 8 3.07 -3.50 -19.96
CA THR A 8 3.65 -2.31 -20.59
C THR A 8 3.21 -1.06 -19.86
N THR A 9 4.16 -0.35 -19.23
CA THR A 9 3.91 1.00 -18.69
C THR A 9 3.67 1.93 -19.87
N SER A 10 2.46 1.90 -20.41
CA SER A 10 2.11 2.62 -21.64
C SER A 10 2.04 4.12 -21.35
N ARG A 11 2.81 4.92 -22.10
CA ARG A 11 2.66 6.38 -22.16
C ARG A 11 1.20 6.78 -22.37
N LYS A 12 0.49 6.02 -23.19
CA LYS A 12 -0.93 6.23 -23.49
C LYS A 12 -1.82 6.18 -22.24
N SER A 13 -1.61 5.22 -21.33
CA SER A 13 -2.36 5.16 -20.07
C SER A 13 -2.05 6.34 -19.14
N SER A 14 -0.79 6.76 -19.09
CA SER A 14 -0.40 7.94 -18.32
C SER A 14 -1.02 9.23 -18.87
N ASP A 15 -1.05 9.39 -20.18
CA ASP A 15 -1.64 10.57 -20.84
C ASP A 15 -3.17 10.62 -20.64
N GLN A 16 -3.85 9.48 -20.69
CA GLN A 16 -5.28 9.39 -20.38
C GLN A 16 -5.57 9.81 -18.94
N LEU A 17 -4.79 9.33 -17.96
CA LEU A 17 -4.95 9.70 -16.57
C LEU A 17 -4.71 11.20 -16.34
N ARG A 18 -3.67 11.77 -16.99
CA ARG A 18 -3.40 13.20 -16.94
C ARG A 18 -4.55 14.04 -17.53
N ALA A 19 -5.10 13.62 -18.67
CA ALA A 19 -6.23 14.30 -19.30
C ALA A 19 -7.50 14.29 -18.44
N LEU A 20 -7.70 13.24 -17.65
CA LEU A 20 -8.80 13.16 -16.70
C LEU A 20 -8.55 14.02 -15.45
N LEU A 21 -7.35 14.01 -14.89
CA LEU A 21 -6.97 14.90 -13.78
C LEU A 21 -7.15 16.39 -14.16
N ALA A 22 -6.81 16.75 -15.39
CA ALA A 22 -7.03 18.11 -15.91
C ALA A 22 -8.53 18.49 -16.04
N ARG A 23 -9.44 17.54 -15.90
CA ARG A 23 -10.89 17.74 -15.86
C ARG A 23 -11.48 17.53 -14.47
N ASP A 24 -10.68 17.70 -13.42
CA ASP A 24 -11.05 17.57 -12.00
C ASP A 24 -11.54 16.16 -11.59
N TRP A 25 -11.15 15.12 -12.35
CA TRP A 25 -11.41 13.76 -11.93
C TRP A 25 -10.43 13.31 -10.85
N SER A 26 -10.94 12.52 -9.90
CA SER A 26 -10.12 11.84 -8.89
C SER A 26 -10.00 10.36 -9.20
N PHE A 27 -8.89 9.74 -8.78
CA PHE A 27 -8.66 8.30 -8.96
C PHE A 27 -8.25 7.65 -7.67
N VAL A 28 -8.65 6.39 -7.52
CA VAL A 28 -8.06 5.48 -6.53
C VAL A 28 -6.96 4.68 -7.22
N ILE A 29 -5.75 4.77 -6.68
CA ILE A 29 -4.59 4.01 -7.16
C ILE A 29 -4.12 3.10 -6.03
N TYR A 30 -3.93 1.84 -6.35
CA TYR A 30 -3.28 0.87 -5.45
C TYR A 30 -1.80 0.77 -5.86
N PRO A 31 -0.88 1.45 -5.14
CA PRO A 31 0.52 1.56 -5.58
C PRO A 31 1.25 0.22 -5.54
N GLU A 32 0.80 -0.72 -4.73
CA GLU A 32 1.32 -2.09 -4.70
C GLU A 32 1.11 -2.85 -6.03
N GLY A 33 0.17 -2.42 -6.86
CA GLY A 33 -0.14 -3.01 -8.16
C GLY A 33 -0.81 -4.38 -8.11
N GLY A 34 -1.20 -4.85 -6.93
CA GLY A 34 -1.88 -6.13 -6.77
C GLY A 34 -2.35 -6.37 -5.35
N ARG A 35 -3.13 -7.44 -5.17
CA ARG A 35 -3.51 -7.89 -3.82
C ARG A 35 -2.33 -8.54 -3.12
N SER A 36 -2.14 -8.21 -1.85
CA SER A 36 -1.13 -8.85 -1.01
C SER A 36 -1.28 -10.38 -1.02
N PRO A 37 -0.21 -11.14 -1.22
CA PRO A 37 -0.25 -12.59 -1.20
C PRO A 37 -0.26 -13.19 0.20
N ASP A 38 0.23 -12.46 1.19
CA ASP A 38 0.48 -12.91 2.56
C ASP A 38 -0.19 -12.04 3.64
N GLY A 39 -0.81 -10.96 3.23
CA GLY A 39 -1.47 -9.99 4.12
C GLY A 39 -0.59 -8.80 4.52
N TRP A 40 0.68 -8.77 4.10
CA TRP A 40 1.59 -7.65 4.31
C TRP A 40 1.63 -6.72 3.10
N GLY A 41 1.92 -5.44 3.32
CA GLY A 41 2.11 -4.45 2.27
C GLY A 41 3.22 -4.85 1.30
N GLN A 42 3.17 -4.37 0.09
CA GLN A 42 4.20 -4.55 -0.92
C GLN A 42 4.84 -3.20 -1.24
N GLU A 43 6.03 -3.26 -1.86
CA GLU A 43 6.72 -2.07 -2.32
C GLU A 43 5.83 -1.22 -3.25
N PHE A 44 5.82 0.09 -3.03
CA PHE A 44 5.02 1.03 -3.81
C PHE A 44 5.67 1.32 -5.16
N LYS A 45 4.90 1.11 -6.22
CA LYS A 45 5.27 1.52 -7.57
C LYS A 45 5.10 3.04 -7.72
N ALA A 46 6.04 3.67 -8.37
CA ALA A 46 6.14 5.12 -8.48
C ALA A 46 5.10 5.80 -9.38
N GLY A 47 4.09 5.07 -9.89
CA GLY A 47 3.10 5.60 -10.83
C GLY A 47 2.27 6.75 -10.27
N ALA A 48 1.83 6.67 -9.02
CA ALA A 48 1.08 7.73 -8.36
C ALA A 48 1.94 8.99 -8.16
N ALA A 49 3.16 8.83 -7.66
CA ALA A 49 4.11 9.93 -7.49
C ALA A 49 4.44 10.63 -8.82
N TYR A 50 4.66 9.86 -9.88
CA TYR A 50 4.90 10.40 -11.22
C TYR A 50 3.73 11.24 -11.72
N LEU A 51 2.50 10.74 -11.62
CA LEU A 51 1.31 11.47 -12.05
C LEU A 51 1.15 12.77 -11.27
N SER A 52 1.27 12.73 -9.95
CA SER A 52 1.15 13.92 -9.11
C SER A 52 2.20 14.98 -9.43
N ILE A 53 3.47 14.61 -9.60
CA ILE A 53 4.53 15.54 -10.00
C ILE A 53 4.23 16.18 -11.37
N LYS A 54 3.69 15.41 -12.31
CA LYS A 54 3.41 15.88 -13.66
C LYS A 54 2.15 16.76 -13.76
N THR A 55 1.23 16.65 -12.84
CA THR A 55 -0.06 17.35 -12.87
C THR A 55 -0.24 18.39 -11.75
N GLY A 56 0.60 18.34 -10.71
CA GLY A 56 0.41 19.13 -9.50
C GLY A 56 -0.72 18.61 -8.58
N ALA A 57 -1.44 17.58 -8.99
CA ALA A 57 -2.55 17.03 -8.21
C ALA A 57 -2.06 16.44 -6.88
N PRO A 58 -2.73 16.72 -5.75
CA PRO A 58 -2.37 16.16 -4.45
C PRO A 58 -2.63 14.67 -4.40
N ILE A 59 -1.93 13.97 -3.51
CA ILE A 59 -2.20 12.59 -3.14
C ILE A 59 -2.77 12.55 -1.74
N VAL A 60 -3.93 11.90 -1.59
CA VAL A 60 -4.49 11.57 -0.28
C VAL A 60 -4.08 10.15 0.06
N PRO A 61 -3.19 9.94 1.06
CA PRO A 61 -2.83 8.61 1.50
C PRO A 61 -4.02 7.93 2.16
N VAL A 62 -4.22 6.65 1.84
CA VAL A 62 -5.31 5.85 2.39
C VAL A 62 -4.77 4.52 2.89
N PHE A 63 -5.06 4.18 4.13
CA PHE A 63 -4.78 2.87 4.69
C PHE A 63 -6.05 2.05 4.81
N ILE A 64 -5.98 0.78 4.40
CA ILE A 64 -7.13 -0.14 4.44
C ILE A 64 -6.73 -1.41 5.19
N ASP A 65 -7.42 -1.69 6.29
CA ASP A 65 -7.25 -2.93 7.05
C ASP A 65 -8.45 -3.87 6.91
N GLY A 66 -8.22 -5.17 7.14
CA GLY A 66 -9.26 -6.19 7.19
C GLY A 66 -9.72 -6.76 5.84
N THR A 67 -9.40 -6.16 4.71
CA THR A 67 -9.84 -6.61 3.37
C THR A 67 -9.39 -8.03 3.02
N GLY A 68 -8.24 -8.47 3.51
CA GLY A 68 -7.73 -9.82 3.32
C GLY A 68 -8.63 -10.90 3.94
N ALA A 69 -9.42 -10.57 4.98
CA ALA A 69 -10.40 -11.46 5.56
C ALA A 69 -11.68 -11.55 4.71
N VAL A 70 -12.03 -10.45 4.06
CA VAL A 70 -13.21 -10.34 3.20
C VAL A 70 -12.95 -10.98 1.84
N PHE A 71 -11.87 -10.59 1.16
CA PHE A 71 -11.56 -11.11 -0.18
C PHE A 71 -10.04 -11.18 -0.41
N GLY A 72 -9.36 -12.06 0.34
CA GLY A 72 -7.92 -12.29 0.20
C GLY A 72 -7.55 -13.02 -1.09
N LYS A 73 -6.25 -13.03 -1.41
CA LYS A 73 -5.72 -13.76 -2.57
C LYS A 73 -6.01 -15.26 -2.43
N GLY A 74 -6.51 -15.87 -3.49
CA GLY A 74 -6.91 -17.27 -3.51
C GLY A 74 -8.33 -17.57 -3.05
N MET A 75 -9.06 -16.61 -2.52
CA MET A 75 -10.49 -16.77 -2.23
C MET A 75 -11.32 -16.70 -3.52
N LYS A 76 -12.24 -17.64 -3.69
CA LYS A 76 -13.14 -17.69 -4.85
C LYS A 76 -14.34 -16.74 -4.71
N ARG A 77 -14.77 -16.47 -3.50
CA ARG A 77 -15.93 -15.59 -3.18
C ARG A 77 -15.59 -14.72 -1.97
N PRO A 78 -16.09 -13.49 -1.93
CA PRO A 78 -15.96 -12.65 -0.75
C PRO A 78 -16.73 -13.26 0.43
N LYS A 79 -16.26 -13.00 1.64
CA LYS A 79 -16.93 -13.36 2.90
C LYS A 79 -17.29 -12.08 3.64
N PRO A 80 -18.39 -12.04 4.37
CA PRO A 80 -18.68 -10.93 5.28
C PRO A 80 -17.51 -10.72 6.26
N GLY A 81 -17.15 -9.48 6.51
CA GLY A 81 -16.08 -9.14 7.44
C GLY A 81 -15.97 -7.63 7.64
N ARG A 82 -15.30 -7.25 8.71
CA ARG A 82 -15.07 -5.84 9.03
C ARG A 82 -13.85 -5.34 8.27
N THR A 83 -13.96 -4.15 7.69
CA THR A 83 -12.84 -3.42 7.10
C THR A 83 -12.79 -2.03 7.69
N THR A 84 -11.59 -1.50 7.85
CA THR A 84 -11.34 -0.13 8.29
C THR A 84 -10.63 0.62 7.16
N VAL A 85 -11.12 1.82 6.84
CA VAL A 85 -10.51 2.70 5.84
C VAL A 85 -10.20 4.02 6.52
N VAL A 86 -8.94 4.44 6.47
CA VAL A 86 -8.47 5.68 7.09
C VAL A 86 -7.81 6.55 6.03
N PHE A 87 -8.21 7.82 6.00
CA PHE A 87 -7.69 8.83 5.08
C PHE A 87 -6.73 9.74 5.83
N GLY A 88 -5.58 10.01 5.25
CA GLY A 88 -4.62 10.99 5.74
C GLY A 88 -4.79 12.36 5.11
N ALA A 89 -3.97 13.31 5.55
CA ALA A 89 -3.93 14.65 4.96
C ALA A 89 -3.37 14.59 3.53
N PRO A 90 -3.88 15.44 2.61
CA PRO A 90 -3.33 15.55 1.27
C PRO A 90 -1.84 15.94 1.31
N ILE A 91 -1.04 15.28 0.50
CA ILE A 91 0.38 15.61 0.30
C ILE A 91 0.61 16.07 -1.13
N HIS A 92 1.40 17.13 -1.25
CA HIS A 92 1.77 17.72 -2.53
C HIS A 92 3.25 17.42 -2.84
N PRO A 93 3.62 17.26 -4.11
CA PRO A 93 5.03 17.25 -4.49
C PRO A 93 5.66 18.62 -4.16
N VAL A 94 6.91 18.59 -3.73
CA VAL A 94 7.69 19.80 -3.49
C VAL A 94 8.41 20.18 -4.79
N GLU A 95 8.62 21.47 -5.01
CA GLU A 95 9.35 21.95 -6.18
C GLU A 95 10.75 21.32 -6.25
N GLY A 96 11.11 20.80 -7.42
CA GLY A 96 12.38 20.08 -7.61
C GLY A 96 12.43 18.68 -7.02
N GLU A 97 11.36 18.18 -6.39
CA GLU A 97 11.32 16.83 -5.85
C GLU A 97 11.26 15.79 -6.96
N ASN A 98 12.12 14.79 -6.89
CA ASN A 98 12.09 13.69 -7.85
C ASN A 98 11.03 12.62 -7.47
N THR A 99 10.60 11.86 -8.46
CA THR A 99 9.55 10.84 -8.32
C THR A 99 9.84 9.82 -7.21
N ARG A 100 11.11 9.43 -7.04
CA ARG A 100 11.50 8.45 -6.03
C ARG A 100 11.29 8.98 -4.61
N ARG A 101 11.79 10.19 -4.33
CA ARG A 101 11.65 10.82 -3.00
C ARG A 101 10.18 11.04 -2.65
N PHE A 102 9.39 11.49 -3.64
CA PHE A 102 7.97 11.69 -3.42
C PHE A 102 7.25 10.36 -3.17
N ASN A 103 7.61 9.29 -3.89
CA ASN A 103 7.06 7.95 -3.64
C ASN A 103 7.39 7.43 -2.24
N GLU A 104 8.61 7.65 -1.76
CA GLU A 104 9.02 7.32 -0.39
C GLU A 104 8.19 8.09 0.67
N ARG A 105 7.87 9.37 0.41
CA ARG A 105 6.97 10.16 1.29
C ARG A 105 5.54 9.63 1.29
N ILE A 106 5.03 9.20 0.14
CA ILE A 106 3.69 8.59 0.03
C ILE A 106 3.65 7.29 0.82
N GLU A 107 4.65 6.44 0.66
CA GLU A 107 4.76 5.16 1.38
C GLU A 107 4.88 5.38 2.89
N GLN A 108 5.67 6.35 3.32
CA GLN A 108 5.79 6.75 4.71
C GLN A 108 4.45 7.21 5.28
N ALA A 109 3.72 8.08 4.58
CA ALA A 109 2.42 8.56 5.03
C ALA A 109 1.40 7.43 5.20
N VAL A 110 1.37 6.45 4.29
CA VAL A 110 0.51 5.28 4.44
C VAL A 110 0.96 4.39 5.60
N THR A 111 2.28 4.26 5.82
CA THR A 111 2.85 3.52 6.96
C THR A 111 2.45 4.15 8.29
N GLU A 112 2.52 5.47 8.41
CA GLU A 112 2.09 6.21 9.60
C GLU A 112 0.60 6.01 9.88
N LEU A 113 -0.26 6.09 8.86
CA LEU A 113 -1.69 5.80 9.00
C LEU A 113 -1.94 4.35 9.45
N GLY A 114 -1.16 3.41 8.92
CA GLY A 114 -1.24 2.02 9.33
C GLY A 114 -0.86 1.83 10.79
N ASP A 115 0.22 2.47 11.23
CA ASP A 115 0.66 2.43 12.62
C ASP A 115 -0.40 3.03 13.57
N GLU A 116 -0.94 4.22 13.24
CA GLU A 116 -2.03 4.85 14.01
C GLU A 116 -3.28 3.96 14.09
N THR A 117 -3.62 3.27 13.01
CA THR A 117 -4.82 2.44 12.93
C THR A 117 -4.68 1.13 13.70
N LEU A 118 -3.49 0.54 13.69
CA LEU A 118 -3.22 -0.79 14.24
C LEU A 118 -2.73 -0.76 15.68
N THR A 119 -2.28 0.39 16.17
CA THR A 119 -1.79 0.57 17.53
C THR A 119 -2.58 1.66 18.27
N ASP A 120 -1.94 2.77 18.58
CA ASP A 120 -2.54 3.94 19.21
C ASP A 120 -1.96 5.22 18.59
N TRP A 121 -2.77 6.27 18.60
CA TRP A 121 -2.43 7.54 17.98
C TRP A 121 -1.16 8.18 18.56
N TRP A 122 -1.02 8.19 19.89
CA TRP A 122 0.07 8.88 20.54
C TRP A 122 1.42 8.20 20.29
N GLY A 123 1.49 6.89 20.52
CA GLY A 123 2.69 6.10 20.25
C GLY A 123 3.08 6.14 18.77
N ALA A 124 2.10 6.04 17.86
CA ALA A 124 2.36 6.14 16.43
C ALA A 124 2.96 7.51 16.04
N ARG A 125 2.47 8.60 16.62
CA ARG A 125 3.02 9.95 16.40
C ARG A 125 4.44 10.10 16.93
N GLN A 126 4.74 9.52 18.08
CA GLN A 126 6.10 9.50 18.59
C GLN A 126 7.04 8.73 17.67
N ARG A 127 6.63 7.54 17.20
CA ARG A 127 7.40 6.75 16.25
C ARG A 127 7.59 7.47 14.92
N ALA A 128 6.56 8.14 14.41
CA ALA A 128 6.66 8.96 13.20
C ALA A 128 7.70 10.07 13.35
N ALA A 129 7.68 10.81 14.48
CA ALA A 129 8.66 11.84 14.76
C ALA A 129 10.10 11.30 14.85
N GLN A 130 10.27 10.09 15.35
CA GLN A 130 11.56 9.39 15.48
C GLN A 130 11.95 8.60 14.22
N ARG A 131 11.06 8.49 13.22
CA ARG A 131 11.20 7.64 12.02
C ARG A 131 11.40 6.15 12.36
N THR A 132 10.69 5.68 13.36
CA THR A 132 10.75 4.29 13.85
C THR A 132 9.44 3.53 13.64
N ASN A 133 8.55 4.02 12.76
CA ASN A 133 7.32 3.31 12.42
C ASN A 133 7.64 1.91 11.90
N PRO A 134 6.88 0.88 12.34
CA PRO A 134 7.03 -0.46 11.81
C PRO A 134 6.70 -0.51 10.32
N SER A 135 7.49 -1.25 9.55
CA SER A 135 7.24 -1.43 8.13
C SER A 135 5.93 -2.20 7.87
N LEU A 136 5.11 -1.71 6.96
CA LEU A 136 3.92 -2.43 6.49
C LEU A 136 4.27 -3.72 5.74
N SER A 137 5.52 -3.86 5.29
CA SER A 137 6.01 -5.08 4.60
C SER A 137 6.22 -6.28 5.53
N GLY A 138 6.01 -6.12 6.82
CA GLY A 138 6.17 -7.14 7.83
C GLY A 138 7.54 -7.13 8.51
N PRO A 139 7.64 -7.72 9.71
CA PRO A 139 8.88 -7.78 10.45
C PRO A 139 9.88 -8.70 9.73
N GLU A 140 11.15 -8.31 9.71
CA GLU A 140 12.31 -9.11 9.28
C GLU A 140 12.32 -9.61 7.83
N TYR A 141 11.42 -9.14 6.95
CA TYR A 141 11.40 -9.57 5.56
C TYR A 141 12.29 -8.70 4.68
N THR A 142 13.43 -9.25 4.30
CA THR A 142 14.12 -8.80 3.09
C THR A 142 13.39 -9.34 1.85
N GLY A 143 13.42 -8.62 0.74
CA GLY A 143 12.65 -8.99 -0.47
C GLY A 143 12.83 -10.44 -0.92
N TRP A 144 14.04 -11.02 -0.80
CA TRP A 144 14.32 -12.42 -1.16
C TRP A 144 13.67 -13.43 -0.19
N ARG A 145 13.66 -13.16 1.12
CA ARG A 145 13.00 -14.02 2.12
C ARG A 145 11.50 -14.08 1.89
N ARG A 146 10.91 -12.94 1.53
CA ARG A 146 9.49 -12.88 1.21
C ARG A 146 9.16 -13.68 -0.04
N GLN A 147 9.96 -13.55 -1.10
CA GLN A 147 9.80 -14.35 -2.33
C GLN A 147 9.94 -15.84 -2.06
N TRP A 148 10.89 -16.23 -1.23
CA TRP A 148 11.09 -17.61 -0.83
C TRP A 148 9.89 -18.15 -0.02
N ALA A 149 9.43 -17.43 0.99
CA ALA A 149 8.26 -17.79 1.78
C ALA A 149 6.99 -17.94 0.91
N LEU A 150 6.81 -17.06 -0.08
CA LEU A 150 5.72 -17.15 -1.05
C LEU A 150 5.83 -18.38 -1.96
N SER A 151 7.06 -18.79 -2.33
CA SER A 151 7.29 -19.98 -3.13
C SER A 151 6.98 -21.25 -2.35
N GLU A 152 7.33 -21.32 -1.07
CA GLU A 152 6.98 -22.43 -0.18
C GLU A 152 5.47 -22.53 0.05
N TYR A 153 4.82 -21.39 0.28
CA TYR A 153 3.37 -21.36 0.42
C TYR A 153 2.65 -21.94 -0.81
N ARG A 154 3.17 -21.67 -2.00
CA ARG A 154 2.64 -22.25 -3.25
C ARG A 154 2.85 -23.76 -3.34
N LYS A 155 3.98 -24.29 -2.82
CA LYS A 155 4.30 -25.71 -2.81
C LYS A 155 3.44 -26.52 -1.83
N LEU A 156 3.10 -25.95 -0.68
CA LEU A 156 2.33 -26.61 0.37
C LEU A 156 0.84 -26.79 0.05
N GLY A 157 0.35 -26.21 -1.05
CA GLY A 157 -1.04 -26.35 -1.48
C GLY A 157 -2.05 -25.79 -0.47
N LYS A 158 -3.34 -26.12 -0.69
CA LYS A 158 -4.45 -25.59 0.13
C LYS A 158 -4.50 -26.11 1.56
N SER A 159 -3.84 -27.24 1.85
CA SER A 159 -3.77 -27.83 3.20
C SER A 159 -2.79 -27.10 4.12
N GLY A 160 -1.89 -26.32 3.55
CA GLY A 160 -0.91 -25.53 4.28
C GLY A 160 -1.42 -24.16 4.73
N GLN A 161 -2.73 -23.98 4.91
CA GLN A 161 -3.24 -22.79 5.60
C GLN A 161 -2.74 -22.83 7.05
N ARG A 162 -1.46 -22.46 7.24
CA ARG A 162 -0.99 -22.05 8.56
C ARG A 162 -1.98 -20.99 9.04
N ARG A 163 -2.48 -21.19 10.28
CA ARG A 163 -3.19 -20.15 11.02
C ARG A 163 -2.52 -18.84 10.69
N ARG A 164 -3.30 -17.86 10.16
CA ARG A 164 -2.84 -16.50 10.02
C ARG A 164 -2.06 -16.17 11.29
N GLN A 165 -0.77 -15.92 11.16
CA GLN A 165 -0.09 -15.18 12.20
C GLN A 165 -0.92 -13.90 12.34
N LYS A 166 -1.60 -13.76 13.48
CA LYS A 166 -2.27 -12.51 13.79
C LYS A 166 -1.20 -11.44 13.66
N TYR A 167 -1.53 -10.36 12.99
CA TYR A 167 -0.77 -9.12 13.05
C TYR A 167 -0.50 -8.85 14.52
N THR A 168 0.67 -9.17 14.98
CA THR A 168 1.15 -8.74 16.27
C THR A 168 2.16 -7.64 15.96
N TRP A 169 1.67 -6.43 15.91
CA TRP A 169 2.53 -5.29 16.06
C TRP A 169 3.33 -5.46 17.34
N PRO A 170 4.61 -5.04 17.36
CA PRO A 170 5.39 -5.09 18.56
C PRO A 170 4.58 -4.46 19.70
N LYS A 171 4.37 -5.19 20.78
CA LYS A 171 3.88 -4.59 22.01
C LYS A 171 5.05 -3.73 22.50
N PHE A 172 4.84 -2.45 22.51
CA PHE A 172 5.74 -1.51 23.12
C PHE A 172 5.32 -1.43 24.61
N ASP A 173 6.21 -1.87 25.50
CA ASP A 173 6.05 -1.69 26.94
C ASP A 173 6.23 -0.21 27.32
#